data_c02fd09b6ea63b8310c706f8817f4f4c
#
_entry.id   c02fd09b6ea63b8310c706f8817f4f4c
#
_cell.length_a   1.000
_cell.length_b   1.000
_cell.length_c   1.000
_cell.angle_alpha   90.00
_cell.angle_beta   90.00
_cell.angle_gamma   90.00
#
_symmetry.space_group_name_H-M   'P 1'
#
loop_
_entity.id
_entity.type
_entity.pdbx_description
1 polymer ?
#
loop_
_entity_poly.entity_id
_entity_poly.type
_entity_poly.pdbx_seq_one_letter_code
_entity_poly.pdbx_strand_id
1 'polypeptide(L)'
;MTKAQRRARQVLRKYNLTTAPIDLQTIIRGENLILDQWSFHGRVKEVYLGDSIGIDQSSDPKKQRELIAHALGHHFLHQGNHLYFEGRNQFATFKQEHEAQCFAAELLMPKKETVKVKYLSHKQISEHFCVPKDFIQFGMEAVLKGGLCP
;
A
#
# COMPACT_ATOMS: atom_id res chain seq x y z
N MET A 1 16.91 -6.91 -3.09
CA MET A 1 15.45 -6.80 -3.05
C MET A 1 14.93 -7.20 -1.67
N THR A 2 14.15 -6.34 -1.06
CA THR A 2 13.62 -6.59 0.28
C THR A 2 12.49 -7.62 0.25
N LYS A 3 12.14 -8.13 1.44
CA LYS A 3 11.01 -9.03 1.61
C LYS A 3 9.70 -8.38 1.12
N ALA A 4 9.49 -7.14 1.50
CA ALA A 4 8.29 -6.40 1.10
C ALA A 4 8.20 -6.23 -0.42
N GLN A 5 9.28 -5.83 -1.05
CA GLN A 5 9.34 -5.68 -2.51
C GLN A 5 9.08 -7.01 -3.23
N ARG A 6 9.72 -8.06 -2.76
CA ARG A 6 9.55 -9.39 -3.34
C ARG A 6 8.08 -9.83 -3.26
N ARG A 7 7.48 -9.64 -2.09
CA ARG A 7 6.10 -10.05 -1.90
C ARG A 7 5.13 -9.25 -2.77
N ALA A 8 5.34 -7.93 -2.86
CA ALA A 8 4.51 -7.08 -3.72
C ALA A 8 4.59 -7.52 -5.18
N ARG A 9 5.79 -7.84 -5.66
CA ARG A 9 5.96 -8.32 -7.03
C ARG A 9 5.29 -9.68 -7.26
N GLN A 10 5.32 -10.57 -6.26
CA GLN A 10 4.61 -11.83 -6.34
C GLN A 10 3.10 -11.61 -6.47
N VAL A 11 2.55 -10.65 -5.71
CA VAL A 11 1.13 -10.33 -5.79
C VAL A 11 0.77 -9.77 -7.16
N LEU A 12 1.57 -8.86 -7.67
CA LEU A 12 1.35 -8.30 -9.01
C LEU A 12 1.34 -9.40 -10.08
N ARG A 13 2.25 -10.35 -9.99
CA ARG A 13 2.30 -11.49 -10.94
C ARG A 13 1.11 -12.41 -10.77
N LYS A 14 0.74 -12.71 -9.53
CA LYS A 14 -0.38 -13.61 -9.24
C LYS A 14 -1.67 -13.12 -9.89
N TYR A 15 -1.89 -11.80 -9.91
CA TYR A 15 -3.11 -11.21 -10.43
C TYR A 15 -2.94 -10.55 -11.81
N ASN A 16 -1.78 -10.74 -12.43
CA ASN A 16 -1.48 -10.18 -13.77
C ASN A 16 -1.68 -8.66 -13.83
N LEU A 17 -1.22 -7.95 -12.82
CA LEU A 17 -1.37 -6.51 -12.74
C LEU A 17 -0.08 -5.83 -13.19
N THR A 18 -0.08 -5.32 -14.43
CA THR A 18 1.11 -4.73 -15.04
C THR A 18 0.94 -3.28 -15.43
N THR A 19 -0.29 -2.79 -15.48
CA THR A 19 -0.61 -1.45 -15.98
C THR A 19 -1.01 -0.52 -14.84
N ALA A 20 -0.42 0.67 -14.79
CA ALA A 20 -0.81 1.70 -13.83
C ALA A 20 -2.08 2.41 -14.30
N PRO A 21 -2.96 2.82 -13.40
CA PRO A 21 -2.92 2.54 -11.96
C PRO A 21 -3.31 1.11 -11.66
N ILE A 22 -2.64 0.51 -10.68
CA ILE A 22 -2.85 -0.89 -10.33
C ILE A 22 -4.27 -1.08 -9.78
N ASP A 23 -4.95 -2.12 -10.25
CA ASP A 23 -6.31 -2.44 -9.85
C ASP A 23 -6.33 -3.19 -8.51
N LEU A 24 -6.50 -2.44 -7.43
CA LEU A 24 -6.50 -3.02 -6.08
C LEU A 24 -7.73 -3.87 -5.82
N GLN A 25 -8.84 -3.60 -6.50
CA GLN A 25 -10.08 -4.38 -6.32
C GLN A 25 -9.90 -5.83 -6.76
N THR A 26 -9.10 -6.07 -7.80
CA THR A 26 -8.77 -7.42 -8.23
C THR A 26 -8.10 -8.21 -7.11
N ILE A 27 -7.17 -7.57 -6.40
CA ILE A 27 -6.47 -8.20 -5.28
C ILE A 27 -7.44 -8.47 -4.13
N ILE A 28 -8.25 -7.46 -3.77
CA ILE A 28 -9.22 -7.57 -2.68
C ILE A 28 -10.16 -8.74 -2.93
N ARG A 29 -10.71 -8.84 -4.13
CA ARG A 29 -11.61 -9.93 -4.49
C ARG A 29 -10.88 -11.27 -4.49
N GLY A 30 -9.69 -11.30 -5.04
CA GLY A 30 -8.91 -12.54 -5.12
C GLY A 30 -8.48 -13.09 -3.76
N GLU A 31 -8.30 -12.22 -2.78
CA GLU A 31 -7.95 -12.61 -1.41
C GLU A 31 -9.18 -12.80 -0.52
N ASN A 32 -10.38 -12.66 -1.08
CA ASN A 32 -11.65 -12.77 -0.34
C ASN A 32 -11.72 -11.78 0.82
N LEU A 33 -11.20 -10.57 0.59
CA LEU A 33 -11.23 -9.50 1.58
C LEU A 33 -12.49 -8.66 1.41
N ILE A 34 -12.96 -8.12 2.53
CA ILE A 34 -14.09 -7.18 2.55
C ILE A 34 -13.53 -5.79 2.73
N LEU A 35 -13.88 -4.88 1.84
CA LEU A 35 -13.44 -3.49 1.91
C LEU A 35 -14.63 -2.61 2.26
N ASP A 36 -14.53 -1.91 3.39
CA ASP A 36 -15.56 -1.00 3.88
C ASP A 36 -15.00 0.39 4.11
N GLN A 37 -15.85 1.38 3.96
CA GLN A 37 -15.52 2.75 4.32
C GLN A 37 -16.09 3.07 5.68
N TRP A 38 -15.23 3.55 6.57
CA TRP A 38 -15.56 3.82 7.96
C TRP A 38 -15.38 5.29 8.28
N SER A 39 -16.11 5.74 9.29
CA SER A 39 -15.94 7.10 9.83
C SER A 39 -14.96 7.02 10.98
N PHE A 40 -13.71 7.41 10.72
CA PHE A 40 -12.67 7.43 11.73
C PHE A 40 -12.57 8.81 12.38
N HIS A 41 -12.16 8.83 13.64
CA HIS A 41 -11.87 10.05 14.38
C HIS A 41 -10.39 10.04 14.77
N GLY A 42 -9.75 11.19 14.63
CA GLY A 42 -8.35 11.31 14.98
C GLY A 42 -7.40 10.80 13.88
N ARG A 43 -6.30 10.19 14.29
CA ARG A 43 -5.23 9.79 13.35
C ARG A 43 -5.46 8.48 12.65
N VAL A 44 -6.26 7.62 13.22
CA VAL A 44 -6.50 6.30 12.61
C VAL A 44 -7.28 6.51 11.32
N LYS A 45 -6.76 5.99 10.21
CA LYS A 45 -7.38 6.13 8.89
C LYS A 45 -7.61 4.79 8.21
N GLU A 46 -7.11 3.72 8.80
CA GLU A 46 -7.16 2.39 8.20
C GLU A 46 -7.14 1.34 9.31
N VAL A 47 -7.88 0.26 9.09
CA VAL A 47 -7.90 -0.92 9.96
C VAL A 47 -7.87 -2.16 9.09
N TYR A 48 -6.99 -3.09 9.41
CA TYR A 48 -7.02 -4.42 8.83
C TYR A 48 -7.31 -5.42 9.94
N LEU A 49 -8.41 -6.16 9.82
CA LEU A 49 -8.87 -7.06 10.87
C LEU A 49 -9.45 -8.31 10.24
N GLY A 50 -8.72 -9.41 10.35
CA GLY A 50 -9.16 -10.69 9.80
C GLY A 50 -9.23 -10.65 8.28
N ASP A 51 -10.45 -10.65 7.75
CA ASP A 51 -10.70 -10.57 6.32
C ASP A 51 -11.25 -9.20 5.89
N SER A 52 -11.24 -8.23 6.80
CA SER A 52 -11.85 -6.92 6.57
C SER A 52 -10.82 -5.82 6.58
N ILE A 53 -10.98 -4.88 5.64
CA ILE A 53 -10.21 -3.64 5.58
C ILE A 53 -11.20 -2.48 5.71
N GLY A 54 -11.03 -1.66 6.75
CA GLY A 54 -11.81 -0.43 6.90
C GLY A 54 -10.91 0.75 6.59
N ILE A 55 -11.36 1.64 5.74
CA ILE A 55 -10.59 2.84 5.39
C ILE A 55 -11.43 4.09 5.62
N ASP A 56 -10.74 5.19 5.86
CA ASP A 56 -11.39 6.47 6.16
C ASP A 56 -12.19 6.97 4.96
N GLN A 57 -13.50 7.08 5.13
CA GLN A 57 -14.40 7.52 4.08
C GLN A 57 -14.19 8.97 3.66
N SER A 58 -13.61 9.80 4.54
CA SER A 58 -13.36 11.21 4.25
C SER A 58 -12.03 11.47 3.54
N SER A 59 -11.17 10.46 3.44
CA SER A 59 -9.92 10.59 2.69
C SER A 59 -10.21 10.62 1.20
N ASP A 60 -9.41 11.39 0.44
CA ASP A 60 -9.60 11.45 -1.00
C ASP A 60 -9.25 10.12 -1.67
N PRO A 61 -9.67 9.91 -2.94
CA PRO A 61 -9.47 8.61 -3.59
C PRO A 61 -8.01 8.16 -3.67
N LYS A 62 -7.08 9.07 -3.89
CA LYS A 62 -5.65 8.71 -3.94
C LYS A 62 -5.16 8.25 -2.58
N LYS A 63 -5.56 8.95 -1.51
CA LYS A 63 -5.21 8.56 -0.15
C LYS A 63 -5.84 7.23 0.22
N GLN A 64 -7.08 6.99 -0.20
CA GLN A 64 -7.74 5.71 0.04
C GLN A 64 -6.96 4.56 -0.62
N ARG A 65 -6.43 4.77 -1.82
CA ARG A 65 -5.59 3.74 -2.47
C ARG A 65 -4.33 3.45 -1.66
N GLU A 66 -3.68 4.48 -1.14
CA GLU A 66 -2.51 4.29 -0.26
C GLU A 66 -2.88 3.47 0.97
N LEU A 67 -4.00 3.82 1.62
CA LEU A 67 -4.46 3.12 2.82
C LEU A 67 -4.78 1.65 2.52
N ILE A 68 -5.44 1.37 1.41
CA ILE A 68 -5.75 0.00 0.99
C ILE A 68 -4.46 -0.78 0.75
N ALA A 69 -3.51 -0.20 0.02
CA ALA A 69 -2.25 -0.86 -0.27
C ALA A 69 -1.44 -1.14 1.00
N HIS A 70 -1.47 -0.23 1.97
CA HIS A 70 -0.83 -0.43 3.26
C HIS A 70 -1.47 -1.59 4.02
N ALA A 71 -2.80 -1.64 4.05
CA ALA A 71 -3.52 -2.75 4.67
C ALA A 71 -3.21 -4.07 3.99
N LEU A 72 -3.11 -4.08 2.66
CA LEU A 72 -2.70 -5.28 1.93
C LEU A 72 -1.28 -5.70 2.30
N GLY A 73 -0.41 -4.74 2.61
CA GLY A 73 0.92 -5.04 3.11
C GLY A 73 0.87 -5.86 4.39
N HIS A 74 0.02 -5.48 5.33
CA HIS A 74 -0.17 -6.27 6.54
C HIS A 74 -0.75 -7.65 6.22
N HIS A 75 -1.71 -7.71 5.30
CA HIS A 75 -2.30 -8.97 4.89
C HIS A 75 -1.27 -9.95 4.33
N PHE A 76 -0.40 -9.48 3.45
CA PHE A 76 0.55 -10.35 2.78
C PHE A 76 1.83 -10.62 3.57
N LEU A 77 2.21 -9.72 4.48
CA LEU A 77 3.47 -9.84 5.21
C LEU A 77 3.29 -10.26 6.67
N HIS A 78 2.18 -9.89 7.28
CA HIS A 78 1.99 -10.00 8.72
C HIS A 78 0.69 -10.72 9.06
N GLN A 79 0.36 -11.76 8.34
CA GLN A 79 -0.84 -12.55 8.63
C GLN A 79 -0.79 -13.09 10.04
N GLY A 80 -1.95 -13.12 10.68
CA GLY A 80 -2.09 -13.62 12.02
C GLY A 80 -3.19 -12.88 12.74
N ASN A 81 -3.15 -12.89 14.07
CA ASN A 81 -4.21 -12.33 14.90
C ASN A 81 -3.94 -10.89 15.28
N HIS A 82 -3.45 -10.08 14.36
CA HIS A 82 -3.08 -8.71 14.68
C HIS A 82 -4.21 -7.74 14.36
N LEU A 83 -4.38 -6.79 15.25
CA LEU A 83 -5.25 -5.64 15.02
C LEU A 83 -4.36 -4.47 14.64
N TYR A 84 -4.47 -4.02 13.41
CA TYR A 84 -3.61 -2.99 12.87
C TYR A 84 -4.34 -1.65 12.85
N PHE A 85 -4.63 -1.12 14.02
CA PHE A 85 -5.12 0.24 14.12
C PHE A 85 -4.43 0.94 15.28
N GLU A 86 -4.35 2.24 15.19
CA GLU A 86 -3.43 3.03 16.00
C GLU A 86 -3.61 2.84 17.50
N GLY A 87 -4.83 2.78 17.98
CA GLY A 87 -5.09 2.63 19.41
C GLY A 87 -4.67 1.30 19.99
N ARG A 88 -4.27 0.33 19.15
CA ARG A 88 -3.89 -1.03 19.56
C ARG A 88 -2.65 -1.54 18.87
N ASN A 89 -1.88 -0.65 18.30
CA ASN A 89 -0.73 -1.03 17.48
C ASN A 89 0.48 -1.49 18.29
N GLN A 90 0.33 -1.74 19.58
CA GLN A 90 1.38 -2.41 20.33
C GLN A 90 1.71 -3.77 19.75
N PHE A 91 0.86 -4.31 18.89
CA PHE A 91 1.10 -5.56 18.17
C PHE A 91 1.75 -5.36 16.81
N ALA A 92 1.65 -4.15 16.25
CA ALA A 92 2.32 -3.81 15.00
C ALA A 92 3.52 -2.94 15.34
N THR A 93 4.71 -3.49 15.16
CA THR A 93 5.95 -2.77 15.44
C THR A 93 6.20 -1.70 14.37
N PHE A 94 7.09 -0.75 14.66
CA PHE A 94 7.53 0.21 13.65
C PHE A 94 8.07 -0.50 12.42
N LYS A 95 8.78 -1.59 12.62
CA LYS A 95 9.30 -2.39 11.52
C LYS A 95 8.18 -2.92 10.63
N GLN A 96 7.13 -3.47 11.25
CA GLN A 96 6.00 -4.02 10.48
C GLN A 96 5.24 -2.93 9.73
N GLU A 97 5.03 -1.77 10.37
CA GLU A 97 4.41 -0.64 9.71
C GLU A 97 5.24 -0.18 8.52
N HIS A 98 6.55 -0.11 8.71
CA HIS A 98 7.45 0.29 7.65
C HIS A 98 7.48 -0.74 6.51
N GLU A 99 7.50 -2.01 6.83
CA GLU A 99 7.43 -3.08 5.83
C GLU A 99 6.13 -3.00 5.01
N ALA A 100 5.01 -2.75 5.69
CA ALA A 100 3.73 -2.60 5.01
C ALA A 100 3.74 -1.40 4.07
N GLN A 101 4.37 -0.30 4.47
CA GLN A 101 4.46 0.88 3.62
C GLN A 101 5.40 0.64 2.42
N CYS A 102 6.49 -0.11 2.63
CA CYS A 102 7.37 -0.50 1.54
C CYS A 102 6.68 -1.44 0.54
N PHE A 103 5.84 -2.33 1.05
CA PHE A 103 5.00 -3.17 0.20
C PHE A 103 4.05 -2.30 -0.63
N ALA A 104 3.40 -1.33 0.01
CA ALA A 104 2.49 -0.42 -0.68
C ALA A 104 3.21 0.35 -1.78
N ALA A 105 4.43 0.80 -1.54
CA ALA A 105 5.20 1.52 -2.54
C ALA A 105 5.45 0.67 -3.79
N GLU A 106 5.92 -0.56 -3.61
CA GLU A 106 6.18 -1.44 -4.77
C GLU A 106 4.90 -1.87 -5.46
N LEU A 107 3.81 -2.05 -4.70
CA LEU A 107 2.53 -2.43 -5.27
C LEU A 107 1.93 -1.31 -6.12
N LEU A 108 1.90 -0.09 -5.58
CA LEU A 108 1.30 1.06 -6.25
C LEU A 108 2.19 1.67 -7.32
N MET A 109 3.50 1.58 -7.13
CA MET A 109 4.50 2.16 -8.04
C MET A 109 5.49 1.07 -8.47
N PRO A 110 5.05 0.06 -9.25
CA PRO A 110 5.94 -1.03 -9.64
C PRO A 110 7.22 -0.50 -10.28
N LYS A 111 8.35 -1.10 -9.94
CA LYS A 111 9.65 -0.57 -10.35
C LYS A 111 9.76 -0.36 -11.84
N LYS A 112 9.29 -1.31 -12.66
CA LYS A 112 9.37 -1.19 -14.12
C LYS A 112 8.66 0.07 -14.62
N GLU A 113 7.47 0.33 -14.10
CA GLU A 113 6.70 1.52 -14.49
C GLU A 113 7.32 2.79 -13.93
N THR A 114 7.80 2.73 -12.69
CA THR A 114 8.40 3.89 -12.03
C THR A 114 9.66 4.36 -12.76
N VAL A 115 10.50 3.43 -13.23
CA VAL A 115 11.69 3.77 -13.99
C VAL A 115 11.32 4.55 -15.25
N LYS A 116 10.23 4.19 -15.92
CA LYS A 116 9.81 4.86 -17.15
C LYS A 116 9.36 6.29 -16.92
N VAL A 117 8.81 6.60 -15.76
CA VAL A 117 8.19 7.90 -15.49
C VAL A 117 8.97 8.75 -14.48
N LYS A 118 10.14 8.31 -14.06
CA LYS A 118 10.90 8.98 -12.98
C LYS A 118 11.32 10.41 -13.34
N TYR A 119 11.29 10.78 -14.60
CA TYR A 119 11.65 12.12 -15.06
C TYR A 119 10.47 13.10 -15.06
N LEU A 120 9.27 12.60 -14.84
CA LEU A 120 8.08 13.44 -14.79
C LEU A 120 8.03 14.20 -13.47
N SER A 121 7.20 15.25 -13.41
CA SER A 121 6.97 15.96 -12.16
C SER A 121 6.24 15.09 -11.16
N HIS A 122 6.35 15.44 -9.86
CA HIS A 122 5.62 14.70 -8.82
C HIS A 122 4.10 14.71 -9.07
N LYS A 123 3.57 15.81 -9.60
CA LYS A 123 2.15 15.89 -9.95
C LYS A 123 1.80 14.87 -11.02
N GLN A 124 2.61 14.78 -12.08
CA GLN A 124 2.38 13.85 -13.16
C GLN A 124 2.50 12.39 -12.70
N ILE A 125 3.50 12.11 -11.86
CA ILE A 125 3.68 10.76 -11.30
C ILE A 125 2.50 10.39 -10.40
N SER A 126 2.03 11.34 -9.58
CA SER A 126 0.85 11.14 -8.73
C SER A 126 -0.37 10.78 -9.56
N GLU A 127 -0.59 11.45 -10.66
CA GLU A 127 -1.71 11.16 -11.55
C GLU A 127 -1.53 9.82 -12.27
N HIS A 128 -0.32 9.51 -12.69
CA HIS A 128 -0.03 8.25 -13.40
C HIS A 128 -0.34 7.02 -12.54
N PHE A 129 0.08 7.03 -11.29
CA PHE A 129 -0.13 5.89 -10.39
C PHE A 129 -1.38 6.03 -9.53
N CYS A 130 -2.04 7.18 -9.57
CA CYS A 130 -3.20 7.48 -8.74
C CYS A 130 -2.88 7.33 -7.25
N VAL A 131 -1.82 8.00 -6.82
CA VAL A 131 -1.34 8.01 -5.43
C VAL A 131 -1.21 9.44 -4.94
N PRO A 132 -1.25 9.68 -3.62
CA PRO A 132 -1.08 11.03 -3.09
C PRO A 132 0.26 11.61 -3.48
N LYS A 133 0.28 12.92 -3.73
CA LYS A 133 1.51 13.62 -4.10
C LYS A 133 2.58 13.50 -3.01
N ASP A 134 2.18 13.52 -1.75
CA ASP A 134 3.11 13.39 -0.62
C ASP A 134 3.67 11.99 -0.45
N PHE A 135 3.08 10.98 -1.11
CA PHE A 135 3.61 9.62 -1.13
C PHE A 135 4.76 9.44 -2.12
N ILE A 136 4.85 10.31 -3.12
CA ILE A 136 5.75 10.11 -4.27
C ILE A 136 7.22 10.03 -3.85
N GLN A 137 7.67 10.92 -3.00
CA GLN A 137 9.08 10.91 -2.60
C GLN A 137 9.44 9.61 -1.90
N PHE A 138 8.64 9.20 -0.94
CA PHE A 138 8.85 7.92 -0.26
C PHE A 138 8.83 6.76 -1.26
N GLY A 139 7.80 6.74 -2.12
CA GLY A 139 7.64 5.67 -3.12
C GLY A 139 8.83 5.57 -4.06
N MET A 140 9.29 6.70 -4.57
CA MET A 140 10.44 6.72 -5.48
C MET A 140 11.70 6.20 -4.80
N GLU A 141 11.97 6.63 -3.58
CA GLU A 141 13.15 6.19 -2.84
C GLU A 141 13.06 4.70 -2.49
N ALA A 142 11.90 4.25 -2.05
CA ALA A 142 11.70 2.85 -1.70
C ALA A 142 11.87 1.93 -2.92
N VAL A 143 11.26 2.32 -4.03
CA VAL A 143 11.20 1.46 -5.22
C VAL A 143 12.50 1.50 -6.01
N LEU A 144 13.08 2.70 -6.20
CA LEU A 144 14.25 2.86 -7.06
C LEU A 144 15.55 2.59 -6.31
N LYS A 145 15.67 3.03 -5.06
CA LYS A 145 16.90 2.91 -4.29
C LYS A 145 16.90 1.74 -3.30
N GLY A 146 15.72 1.38 -2.79
CA GLY A 146 15.60 0.30 -1.81
C GLY A 146 16.21 0.59 -0.44
N GLY A 147 16.81 1.76 -0.27
CA GLY A 147 17.56 2.07 0.94
C GLY A 147 16.73 2.35 2.18
N LEU A 148 15.44 2.62 2.01
CA LEU A 148 14.53 2.92 3.11
C LEU A 148 13.83 1.67 3.65
N CYS A 149 13.88 0.57 2.93
CA CYS A 149 13.11 -0.62 3.29
C CYS A 149 14.00 -1.67 3.91
N PRO A 150 13.56 -2.30 5.00
CA PRO A 150 14.33 -3.37 5.65
C PRO A 150 14.42 -4.63 4.81
#